data_9c783d0e465f1c8a69b2b6e23c5b3768
#
_entry.id   9c783d0e465f1c8a69b2b6e23c5b3768
#
_cell.length_a   1.000
_cell.length_b   1.000
_cell.length_c   1.000
_cell.angle_alpha   90.00
_cell.angle_beta   90.00
_cell.angle_gamma   90.00
#
_symmetry.space_group_name_H-M   'P 1'
#
loop_
_entity.id
_entity.type
_entity.pdbx_description
1 polymer ?
#
loop_
_entity_poly.entity_id
_entity_poly.type
_entity_poly.pdbx_seq_one_letter_code
_entity_poly.pdbx_strand_id
1 'polypeptide(L)'
;DAMEKEGSVVTSGRLIQWRPKVATAPGEALADHDILNLLYLKLRELYTAEPGPFADPILDLNWNYAGGPAHPVVGELVDISLVAREMNGYAAEDVVDAEGKVLVKKGDMIDSFAKLQTNGSTACGVWVYTGYFYPMSDGEGNIMPASKRRGQKDPSGLGLYPFYAYAWPLNRRIVYNRCSADASGKPWPGGKDLIWWDPKADSGTKDAEGKPVLGKWVGWDVPDFVATRAPDAPGGKDPFIMRPDGKGGFFAAMNEGPLPTHYEPVESPTTNVLYPNRAVNPTVKVWGTDAGNEVGDSIGTPDKFPIVATTYRVCEHWQAGGMSRWLEWLVEAQPEMFVELSEELAHEKGIRGGDMVKVRSARGEIEMKAVVTKRFKPFQVNGKTVHQVGMPWHFGWGGGGPLEALGQGPVAND
;
A
#
# COMPACT_ATOMS: atom_id res chain seq x y z
N ASP A 1 -9.20 17.06 -1.69
CA ASP A 1 -7.80 17.39 -1.37
C ASP A 1 -7.44 16.93 0.05
N ALA A 2 -6.16 16.65 0.30
CA ALA A 2 -5.67 16.20 1.61
C ALA A 2 -5.84 17.23 2.73
N MET A 3 -6.02 18.51 2.42
CA MET A 3 -6.28 19.58 3.38
C MET A 3 -7.76 19.73 3.70
N GLU A 4 -8.63 19.23 2.86
CA GLU A 4 -10.09 19.36 2.98
C GLU A 4 -10.72 18.21 3.78
N LYS A 5 -9.95 17.19 4.09
CA LYS A 5 -10.37 16.03 4.88
C LYS A 5 -9.36 15.72 5.97
N GLU A 6 -9.81 15.10 7.03
CA GLU A 6 -8.95 14.53 8.04
C GLU A 6 -8.74 13.03 7.81
N GLY A 7 -7.72 12.49 8.41
CA GLY A 7 -7.39 11.07 8.30
C GLY A 7 -5.93 10.76 8.51
N SER A 8 -5.61 9.49 8.40
CA SER A 8 -4.26 8.98 8.62
C SER A 8 -3.43 8.97 7.36
N VAL A 9 -2.14 9.24 7.51
CA VAL A 9 -1.13 9.05 6.48
C VAL A 9 -0.05 8.12 7.01
N VAL A 10 0.25 7.07 6.25
CA VAL A 10 1.24 6.05 6.58
C VAL A 10 2.39 6.11 5.59
N THR A 11 3.62 6.03 6.11
CA THR A 11 4.82 5.87 5.28
C THR A 11 5.16 4.38 5.09
N SER A 12 6.03 4.07 4.14
CA SER A 12 6.58 2.71 3.98
C SER A 12 7.33 2.20 5.21
N GLY A 13 7.84 3.09 6.05
CA GLY A 13 8.43 2.75 7.34
C GLY A 13 7.41 2.51 8.44
N ARG A 14 6.12 2.49 8.11
CA ARG A 14 4.97 2.33 9.02
C ARG A 14 4.80 3.41 10.07
N LEU A 15 5.41 4.54 9.87
CA LEU A 15 5.09 5.72 10.64
C LEU A 15 3.72 6.22 10.23
N ILE A 16 2.87 6.50 11.20
CA ILE A 16 1.53 6.99 10.96
C ILE A 16 1.32 8.35 11.63
N GLN A 17 0.66 9.22 10.93
CA GLN A 17 0.28 10.54 11.42
C GLN A 17 -1.19 10.79 11.13
N TRP A 18 -1.89 11.34 12.07
CA TRP A 18 -3.21 11.90 11.85
C TRP A 18 -3.10 13.31 11.31
N ARG A 19 -3.78 13.59 10.22
CA ARG A 19 -3.90 14.94 9.67
C ARG A 19 -5.29 15.48 9.97
N PRO A 20 -5.40 16.63 10.63
CA PRO A 20 -6.68 17.32 10.79
C PRO A 20 -7.09 17.96 9.46
N LYS A 21 -8.38 18.11 9.26
CA LYS A 21 -8.94 18.99 8.22
C LYS A 21 -8.54 20.43 8.52
N VAL A 22 -8.02 21.15 7.54
CA VAL A 22 -7.56 22.54 7.67
C VAL A 22 -8.21 23.51 6.68
N ALA A 23 -8.90 23.00 5.66
CA ALA A 23 -9.60 23.80 4.66
C ALA A 23 -11.02 23.25 4.44
N THR A 24 -11.93 24.11 4.05
CA THR A 24 -13.26 23.70 3.60
C THR A 24 -13.20 23.34 2.12
N ALA A 25 -13.80 22.21 1.75
CA ALA A 25 -13.92 21.82 0.38
C ALA A 25 -14.76 22.85 -0.42
N PRO A 26 -14.39 23.17 -1.67
CA PRO A 26 -15.14 24.13 -2.46
C PRO A 26 -16.43 23.52 -3.02
N GLY A 27 -17.49 24.32 -3.05
CA GLY A 27 -18.77 23.95 -3.65
C GLY A 27 -19.37 22.68 -3.03
N GLU A 28 -19.68 21.69 -3.85
CA GLU A 28 -20.27 20.41 -3.46
C GLU A 28 -19.23 19.28 -3.30
N ALA A 29 -17.92 19.61 -3.27
CA ALA A 29 -16.88 18.60 -3.15
C ALA A 29 -16.91 17.93 -1.78
N LEU A 30 -16.86 16.60 -1.77
CA LEU A 30 -16.91 15.75 -0.60
C LEU A 30 -15.61 14.97 -0.43
N ALA A 31 -15.30 14.55 0.78
CA ALA A 31 -14.21 13.63 1.04
C ALA A 31 -14.59 12.21 0.60
N ASP A 32 -13.58 11.39 0.27
CA ASP A 32 -13.79 10.02 -0.22
C ASP A 32 -14.66 9.18 0.73
N HIS A 33 -14.42 9.29 2.03
CA HIS A 33 -15.20 8.57 3.05
C HIS A 33 -16.66 9.02 3.09
N ASP A 34 -16.95 10.29 2.86
CA ASP A 34 -18.31 10.81 2.80
C ASP A 34 -19.02 10.29 1.54
N ILE A 35 -18.34 10.29 0.39
CA ILE A 35 -18.88 9.75 -0.86
C ILE A 35 -19.22 8.27 -0.70
N LEU A 36 -18.30 7.47 -0.13
CA LEU A 36 -18.52 6.05 0.11
C LEU A 36 -19.66 5.79 1.09
N ASN A 37 -19.75 6.60 2.14
CA ASN A 37 -20.84 6.52 3.11
C ASN A 37 -22.21 6.80 2.46
N LEU A 38 -22.31 7.85 1.69
CA LEU A 38 -23.56 8.20 0.99
C LEU A 38 -23.95 7.12 -0.02
N LEU A 39 -23.00 6.58 -0.75
CA LEU A 39 -23.22 5.45 -1.68
C LEU A 39 -23.74 4.21 -0.92
N TYR A 40 -23.09 3.86 0.19
CA TYR A 40 -23.55 2.74 1.00
C TYR A 40 -24.96 2.94 1.57
N LEU A 41 -25.25 4.11 2.12
CA LEU A 41 -26.58 4.41 2.64
C LEU A 41 -27.66 4.33 1.55
N LYS A 42 -27.34 4.78 0.35
CA LYS A 42 -28.26 4.64 -0.81
C LYS A 42 -28.44 3.20 -1.24
N LEU A 43 -27.37 2.42 -1.28
CA LEU A 43 -27.49 0.97 -1.55
C LEU A 43 -28.34 0.28 -0.50
N ARG A 44 -28.12 0.57 0.77
CA ARG A 44 -28.90 0.00 1.87
C ARG A 44 -30.39 0.36 1.77
N GLU A 45 -30.71 1.60 1.42
CA GLU A 45 -32.08 2.03 1.15
C GLU A 45 -32.73 1.19 0.04
N LEU A 46 -32.03 1.01 -1.10
CA LEU A 46 -32.50 0.23 -2.22
C LEU A 46 -32.69 -1.24 -1.87
N TYR A 47 -31.74 -1.87 -1.21
CA TYR A 47 -31.85 -3.26 -0.76
C TYR A 47 -32.91 -3.47 0.32
N THR A 48 -33.20 -2.43 1.12
CA THR A 48 -34.31 -2.48 2.08
C THR A 48 -35.65 -2.47 1.35
N ALA A 49 -35.75 -1.67 0.30
CA ALA A 49 -36.97 -1.58 -0.50
C ALA A 49 -37.20 -2.81 -1.39
N GLU A 50 -36.14 -3.35 -1.97
CA GLU A 50 -36.18 -4.51 -2.88
C GLU A 50 -35.08 -5.52 -2.49
N PRO A 51 -35.28 -6.32 -1.42
CA PRO A 51 -34.28 -7.25 -0.93
C PRO A 51 -34.20 -8.47 -1.86
N GLY A 52 -33.35 -8.49 -2.83
CA GLY A 52 -33.06 -9.68 -3.63
C GLY A 52 -32.51 -10.84 -2.80
N PRO A 53 -32.16 -11.98 -3.41
CA PRO A 53 -31.68 -13.18 -2.71
C PRO A 53 -30.29 -12.99 -2.03
N PHE A 54 -29.62 -11.86 -2.22
CA PHE A 54 -28.28 -11.57 -1.71
C PHE A 54 -28.21 -10.24 -0.94
N ALA A 55 -29.31 -9.84 -0.30
CA ALA A 55 -29.41 -8.57 0.44
C ALA A 55 -28.66 -8.58 1.79
N ASP A 56 -28.56 -9.74 2.44
CA ASP A 56 -28.03 -9.88 3.81
C ASP A 56 -26.65 -9.24 4.00
N PRO A 57 -25.64 -9.42 3.13
CA PRO A 57 -24.35 -8.78 3.31
C PRO A 57 -24.38 -7.25 3.39
N ILE A 58 -25.39 -6.62 2.80
CA ILE A 58 -25.59 -5.16 2.83
C ILE A 58 -26.43 -4.75 4.05
N LEU A 59 -27.50 -5.49 4.33
CA LEU A 59 -28.46 -5.14 5.37
C LEU A 59 -27.94 -5.44 6.78
N ASP A 60 -27.18 -6.51 6.93
CA ASP A 60 -26.61 -6.95 8.21
C ASP A 60 -25.30 -6.23 8.54
N LEU A 61 -24.71 -5.50 7.58
CA LEU A 61 -23.48 -4.76 7.82
C LEU A 61 -23.71 -3.65 8.86
N ASN A 62 -22.94 -3.69 9.94
CA ASN A 62 -22.93 -2.63 10.92
C ASN A 62 -22.15 -1.41 10.39
N TRP A 63 -22.88 -0.42 9.91
CA TRP A 63 -22.32 0.78 9.33
C TRP A 63 -22.87 2.01 10.09
N ASN A 64 -22.21 2.36 11.16
CA ASN A 64 -22.66 3.41 12.07
C ASN A 64 -21.57 4.47 12.28
N TYR A 65 -21.39 5.30 11.26
CA TYR A 65 -20.38 6.37 11.25
C TYR A 65 -21.01 7.78 11.19
N ALA A 66 -22.27 7.90 11.50
CA ALA A 66 -22.97 9.19 11.61
C ALA A 66 -22.43 10.02 12.78
N GLY A 67 -22.62 11.33 12.73
CA GLY A 67 -22.22 12.27 13.78
C GLY A 67 -21.12 13.24 13.37
N GLY A 68 -20.71 13.21 12.11
CA GLY A 68 -19.77 14.18 11.56
C GLY A 68 -20.39 15.55 11.31
N PRO A 69 -19.62 16.52 10.80
CA PRO A 69 -20.11 17.87 10.54
C PRO A 69 -21.20 17.88 9.47
N ALA A 70 -22.17 18.77 9.60
CA ALA A 70 -23.22 18.93 8.60
C ALA A 70 -22.69 19.58 7.31
N HIS A 71 -23.06 19.02 6.18
CA HIS A 71 -22.81 19.60 4.85
C HIS A 71 -24.12 20.17 4.29
N PRO A 72 -24.12 21.37 3.69
CA PRO A 72 -25.35 22.07 3.32
C PRO A 72 -26.20 21.34 2.26
N VAL A 73 -25.57 20.49 1.43
CA VAL A 73 -26.27 19.77 0.34
C VAL A 73 -26.66 18.36 0.74
N VAL A 74 -25.76 17.62 1.43
CA VAL A 74 -25.94 16.18 1.67
C VAL A 74 -26.26 15.84 3.14
N GLY A 75 -26.32 16.83 4.01
CA GLY A 75 -26.65 16.62 5.41
C GLY A 75 -25.48 16.19 6.28
N GLU A 76 -25.72 15.24 7.18
CA GLU A 76 -24.70 14.78 8.12
C GLU A 76 -23.62 13.95 7.42
N LEU A 77 -22.36 14.28 7.70
CA LEU A 77 -21.19 13.59 7.19
C LEU A 77 -20.71 12.52 8.17
N VAL A 78 -19.68 11.78 7.76
CA VAL A 78 -19.05 10.75 8.57
C VAL A 78 -18.29 11.38 9.74
N ASP A 79 -18.49 10.83 10.94
CA ASP A 79 -17.55 11.02 12.04
C ASP A 79 -16.35 10.11 11.83
N ILE A 80 -15.29 10.67 11.28
CA ILE A 80 -14.07 9.92 10.94
C ILE A 80 -13.39 9.31 12.17
N SER A 81 -13.67 9.79 13.37
CA SER A 81 -13.15 9.20 14.61
C SER A 81 -13.75 7.82 14.88
N LEU A 82 -15.01 7.61 14.49
CA LEU A 82 -15.66 6.30 14.58
C LEU A 82 -15.03 5.29 13.62
N VAL A 83 -14.69 5.73 12.40
CA VAL A 83 -13.95 4.92 11.44
C VAL A 83 -12.55 4.59 11.99
N ALA A 84 -11.86 5.58 12.53
CA ALA A 84 -10.54 5.37 13.16
C ALA A 84 -10.61 4.40 14.34
N ARG A 85 -11.67 4.48 15.13
CA ARG A 85 -11.92 3.55 16.25
C ARG A 85 -12.05 2.11 15.77
N GLU A 86 -12.83 1.88 14.73
CA GLU A 86 -13.02 0.53 14.19
C GLU A 86 -11.74 0.02 13.51
N MET A 87 -11.01 0.86 12.81
CA MET A 87 -9.71 0.46 12.26
C MET A 87 -8.72 0.03 13.34
N ASN A 88 -8.70 0.70 14.47
CA ASN A 88 -7.87 0.31 15.60
C ASN A 88 -8.37 -0.95 16.30
N GLY A 89 -9.67 -1.17 16.30
CA GLY A 89 -10.35 -2.24 17.04
C GLY A 89 -10.84 -1.81 18.40
N TYR A 90 -12.10 -2.13 18.70
CA TYR A 90 -12.75 -1.87 19.99
C TYR A 90 -13.65 -3.02 20.41
N ALA A 91 -13.98 -3.07 21.70
CA ALA A 91 -14.92 -4.02 22.25
C ALA A 91 -16.37 -3.55 22.02
N ALA A 92 -17.12 -4.27 21.19
CA ALA A 92 -18.54 -4.02 20.95
C ALA A 92 -19.40 -4.51 22.14
N GLU A 93 -18.93 -5.55 22.82
CA GLU A 93 -19.43 -6.08 24.08
C GLU A 93 -18.24 -6.40 25.01
N ASP A 94 -18.49 -6.73 26.27
CA ASP A 94 -17.41 -7.14 27.17
C ASP A 94 -16.70 -8.39 26.62
N VAL A 95 -15.39 -8.29 26.44
CA VAL A 95 -14.56 -9.44 26.08
C VAL A 95 -14.16 -10.17 27.33
N VAL A 96 -14.54 -11.43 27.42
CA VAL A 96 -14.28 -12.27 28.60
C VAL A 96 -13.36 -13.46 28.23
N ASP A 97 -12.57 -13.92 29.21
CA ASP A 97 -11.84 -15.17 29.07
C ASP A 97 -12.72 -16.41 29.36
N ALA A 98 -12.13 -17.59 29.32
CA ALA A 98 -12.86 -18.84 29.54
C ALA A 98 -13.43 -18.97 30.97
N GLU A 99 -12.87 -18.24 31.90
CA GLU A 99 -13.29 -18.19 33.31
C GLU A 99 -14.33 -17.09 33.57
N GLY A 100 -14.73 -16.33 32.55
CA GLY A 100 -15.72 -15.24 32.62
C GLY A 100 -15.16 -13.91 33.14
N LYS A 101 -13.84 -13.78 33.28
CA LYS A 101 -13.20 -12.53 33.68
C LYS A 101 -13.16 -11.56 32.48
N VAL A 102 -13.57 -10.33 32.73
CA VAL A 102 -13.52 -9.28 31.70
C VAL A 102 -12.08 -8.92 31.40
N LEU A 103 -11.69 -9.11 30.14
CA LEU A 103 -10.37 -8.74 29.56
C LEU A 103 -10.37 -7.34 28.94
N VAL A 104 -11.49 -6.94 28.31
CA VAL A 104 -11.72 -5.61 27.74
C VAL A 104 -13.19 -5.27 27.95
N LYS A 105 -13.47 -4.08 28.47
CA LYS A 105 -14.84 -3.62 28.65
C LYS A 105 -15.45 -3.12 27.35
N LYS A 106 -16.76 -3.25 27.24
CA LYS A 106 -17.53 -2.65 26.14
C LYS A 106 -17.16 -1.19 25.93
N GLY A 107 -16.84 -0.83 24.69
CA GLY A 107 -16.45 0.51 24.30
C GLY A 107 -14.96 0.80 24.37
N ASP A 108 -14.18 0.01 25.09
CA ASP A 108 -12.72 0.18 25.16
C ASP A 108 -12.01 -0.29 23.89
N MET A 109 -10.84 0.28 23.63
CA MET A 109 -10.02 -0.09 22.51
C MET A 109 -9.30 -1.41 22.76
N ILE A 110 -9.15 -2.23 21.72
CA ILE A 110 -8.38 -3.47 21.77
C ILE A 110 -6.88 -3.15 21.80
N ASP A 111 -6.19 -3.65 22.78
CA ASP A 111 -4.76 -3.42 23.04
C ASP A 111 -3.86 -4.56 22.56
N SER A 112 -4.45 -5.71 22.20
CA SER A 112 -3.72 -6.90 21.75
C SER A 112 -4.53 -7.67 20.71
N PHE A 113 -3.86 -8.12 19.66
CA PHE A 113 -4.45 -8.99 18.64
C PHE A 113 -5.10 -10.24 19.23
N ALA A 114 -4.51 -10.79 20.29
CA ALA A 114 -5.02 -11.98 20.98
C ALA A 114 -6.39 -11.77 21.66
N LYS A 115 -6.81 -10.52 21.84
CA LYS A 115 -8.12 -10.18 22.42
C LYS A 115 -9.23 -9.99 21.40
N LEU A 116 -8.91 -10.04 20.10
CA LEU A 116 -9.92 -10.03 19.04
C LEU A 116 -10.73 -11.33 19.08
N GLN A 117 -12.03 -11.20 18.89
CA GLN A 117 -12.97 -12.30 18.95
C GLN A 117 -13.75 -12.43 17.64
N THR A 118 -14.11 -13.66 17.28
CA THR A 118 -14.91 -13.96 16.09
C THR A 118 -16.41 -14.04 16.35
N ASN A 119 -16.82 -13.86 17.61
CA ASN A 119 -18.21 -13.98 18.07
C ASN A 119 -19.00 -12.67 18.03
N GLY A 120 -18.42 -11.59 17.50
CA GLY A 120 -19.05 -10.27 17.43
C GLY A 120 -18.83 -9.39 18.66
N SER A 121 -18.18 -9.87 19.72
CA SER A 121 -17.86 -9.03 20.88
C SER A 121 -16.78 -7.99 20.62
N THR A 122 -16.05 -8.11 19.50
CA THR A 122 -15.10 -7.10 19.03
C THR A 122 -15.39 -6.68 17.61
N ALA A 123 -15.18 -5.41 17.33
CA ALA A 123 -15.22 -4.83 15.97
C ALA A 123 -13.83 -4.30 15.63
N CYS A 124 -13.29 -4.74 14.48
CA CYS A 124 -11.95 -4.36 14.05
C CYS A 124 -11.82 -4.49 12.54
N GLY A 125 -11.55 -3.37 11.86
CA GLY A 125 -11.35 -3.40 10.41
C GLY A 125 -10.02 -4.00 10.00
N VAL A 126 -8.92 -3.48 10.50
CA VAL A 126 -7.56 -3.89 10.08
C VAL A 126 -6.54 -3.98 11.21
N TRP A 127 -6.93 -3.69 12.41
CA TRP A 127 -6.08 -3.69 13.61
C TRP A 127 -4.76 -2.92 13.42
N VAL A 128 -4.89 -1.68 12.99
CA VAL A 128 -3.77 -0.74 12.86
C VAL A 128 -4.06 0.52 13.65
N TYR A 129 -3.00 1.17 14.13
CA TYR A 129 -3.16 2.49 14.72
C TYR A 129 -3.38 3.52 13.63
N THR A 130 -4.35 4.36 13.86
CA THR A 130 -4.72 5.42 12.92
C THR A 130 -3.98 6.73 13.17
N GLY A 131 -3.17 6.80 14.24
CA GLY A 131 -2.60 8.06 14.71
C GLY A 131 -3.60 8.96 15.44
N TYR A 132 -4.88 8.59 15.45
CA TYR A 132 -5.91 9.23 16.25
C TYR A 132 -6.01 8.57 17.63
N PHE A 133 -6.10 7.26 17.66
CA PHE A 133 -5.96 6.45 18.86
C PHE A 133 -4.56 5.85 18.89
N TYR A 134 -4.00 5.74 20.06
CA TYR A 134 -2.64 5.26 20.23
C TYR A 134 -2.56 4.34 21.43
N PRO A 135 -1.78 3.27 21.38
CA PRO A 135 -1.70 2.32 22.46
C PRO A 135 -0.71 2.81 23.50
N MET A 136 -0.99 3.80 24.24
CA MET A 136 -0.30 4.02 25.51
C MET A 136 -1.22 3.56 26.61
N SER A 137 -0.66 2.95 27.49
CA SER A 137 -1.18 2.81 28.81
C SER A 137 -1.23 4.19 29.45
N ASP A 138 -2.36 4.55 29.97
CA ASP A 138 -2.50 5.61 30.97
C ASP A 138 -1.88 5.21 32.32
N GLY A 139 -1.17 4.05 32.36
CA GLY A 139 -0.74 3.36 33.57
C GLY A 139 -1.70 2.26 33.98
N GLU A 140 -2.91 2.26 33.44
CA GLU A 140 -3.98 1.30 33.71
C GLU A 140 -4.28 0.37 32.50
N GLY A 141 -3.55 0.53 31.41
CA GLY A 141 -3.68 -0.29 30.20
C GLY A 141 -4.67 0.22 29.18
N ASN A 142 -5.33 1.36 29.42
CA ASN A 142 -6.30 1.91 28.47
C ASN A 142 -5.62 2.63 27.30
N ILE A 143 -6.23 2.52 26.13
CA ILE A 143 -5.82 3.28 24.95
C ILE A 143 -6.41 4.68 25.03
N MET A 144 -5.54 5.68 24.89
CA MET A 144 -5.94 7.07 24.97
C MET A 144 -6.09 7.71 23.59
N PRO A 145 -6.93 8.70 23.39
CA PRO A 145 -7.03 9.46 22.15
C PRO A 145 -5.69 10.08 21.73
N ALA A 146 -5.36 10.04 20.45
CA ALA A 146 -4.12 10.58 19.90
C ALA A 146 -3.95 12.08 20.14
N SER A 147 -5.03 12.84 20.30
CA SER A 147 -4.97 14.25 20.67
C SER A 147 -4.19 14.53 21.97
N LYS A 148 -4.17 13.56 22.89
CA LYS A 148 -3.35 13.63 24.10
C LYS A 148 -1.90 13.20 23.91
N ARG A 149 -1.52 12.80 22.69
CA ARG A 149 -0.26 12.12 22.41
C ARG A 149 0.53 12.64 21.23
N ARG A 150 0.01 13.55 20.47
CA ARG A 150 0.75 14.30 19.45
C ARG A 150 2.01 14.95 20.01
N GLY A 151 2.11 15.05 21.32
CA GLY A 151 3.29 15.56 22.02
C GLY A 151 4.37 14.54 22.35
N GLN A 152 4.18 13.25 22.03
CA GLN A 152 5.22 12.26 22.33
C GLN A 152 6.33 12.35 21.29
N LYS A 153 7.51 12.74 21.74
CA LYS A 153 8.70 12.87 20.92
C LYS A 153 9.31 11.51 20.64
N ASP A 154 9.76 11.28 19.40
CA ASP A 154 10.59 10.13 19.07
C ASP A 154 11.90 10.21 19.85
N PRO A 155 12.18 9.23 20.72
CA PRO A 155 13.40 9.25 21.53
C PRO A 155 14.68 9.10 20.70
N SER A 156 14.63 8.56 19.48
CA SER A 156 15.80 8.50 18.60
C SER A 156 16.24 9.88 18.11
N GLY A 157 15.33 10.88 18.13
CA GLY A 157 15.56 12.20 17.60
C GLY A 157 15.84 12.26 16.10
N LEU A 158 15.44 11.21 15.36
CA LEU A 158 15.56 11.15 13.91
C LEU A 158 14.32 11.78 13.25
N GLY A 159 14.57 12.44 12.11
CA GLY A 159 13.54 13.02 11.28
C GLY A 159 13.12 14.43 11.65
N LEU A 160 12.42 15.08 10.75
CA LEU A 160 11.92 16.47 10.88
C LEU A 160 10.69 16.57 11.78
N TYR A 161 9.92 15.49 11.87
CA TYR A 161 8.65 15.43 12.60
C TYR A 161 8.77 14.39 13.72
N PRO A 162 9.25 14.79 14.91
CA PRO A 162 9.52 13.84 15.98
C PRO A 162 8.26 13.27 16.65
N PHE A 163 7.06 13.79 16.35
CA PHE A 163 5.81 13.35 16.93
C PHE A 163 5.03 12.48 15.98
N TYR A 164 5.06 11.17 16.20
CA TYR A 164 4.40 10.17 15.38
C TYR A 164 4.01 8.92 16.19
N ALA A 165 3.29 8.01 15.55
CA ALA A 165 3.03 6.69 16.05
C ALA A 165 3.45 5.64 14.99
N TYR A 166 3.53 4.38 15.39
CA TYR A 166 3.65 3.27 14.44
C TYR A 166 2.27 2.69 14.12
N ALA A 167 2.07 2.28 12.87
CA ALA A 167 0.77 1.82 12.39
C ALA A 167 0.32 0.49 13.01
N TRP A 168 1.26 -0.32 13.52
CA TRP A 168 0.93 -1.63 14.10
C TRP A 168 1.18 -1.65 15.59
N PRO A 169 0.25 -2.20 16.36
CA PRO A 169 0.30 -2.21 17.82
C PRO A 169 1.54 -2.86 18.41
N LEU A 170 1.81 -4.11 18.13
CA LEU A 170 2.89 -4.86 18.78
C LEU A 170 4.22 -4.77 18.04
N ASN A 171 4.17 -4.62 16.74
CA ASN A 171 5.36 -4.47 15.92
C ASN A 171 5.22 -3.18 15.14
N ARG A 172 5.59 -2.10 15.76
CA ARG A 172 5.40 -0.75 15.24
C ARG A 172 6.29 -0.43 14.07
N ARG A 173 7.42 -1.15 13.92
CA ARG A 173 8.29 -1.10 12.76
C ARG A 173 8.45 -2.47 12.13
N ILE A 174 8.19 -2.59 10.82
CA ILE A 174 8.61 -3.78 10.08
C ILE A 174 10.09 -3.71 9.73
N VAL A 175 10.56 -2.52 9.36
CA VAL A 175 11.93 -2.33 8.91
C VAL A 175 12.78 -2.04 10.12
N TYR A 176 13.32 -3.08 10.71
CA TYR A 176 14.34 -2.93 11.73
C TYR A 176 15.68 -2.75 11.07
N ASN A 177 16.29 -1.61 11.33
CA ASN A 177 17.60 -1.30 10.79
C ASN A 177 18.69 -1.79 11.70
N ARG A 178 19.19 -2.99 11.44
CA ARG A 178 20.35 -3.53 12.12
C ARG A 178 21.68 -2.97 11.58
N CYS A 179 21.65 -2.20 10.51
CA CYS A 179 22.86 -1.61 9.93
C CYS A 179 23.54 -0.59 10.85
N SER A 180 22.89 -0.13 11.92
CA SER A 180 23.54 0.71 12.95
C SER A 180 24.49 -0.06 13.85
N ALA A 181 24.50 -1.38 13.79
CA ALA A 181 25.39 -2.26 14.55
C ALA A 181 26.15 -3.21 13.61
N ASP A 182 27.35 -3.59 14.02
CA ASP A 182 28.18 -4.57 13.32
C ASP A 182 27.61 -6.01 13.44
N ALA A 183 28.30 -6.97 12.85
CA ALA A 183 27.88 -8.37 12.88
C ALA A 183 27.83 -8.96 14.30
N SER A 184 28.63 -8.44 15.24
CA SER A 184 28.63 -8.83 16.65
C SER A 184 27.53 -8.13 17.48
N GLY A 185 26.80 -7.21 16.88
CA GLY A 185 25.76 -6.43 17.55
C GLY A 185 26.25 -5.17 18.25
N LYS A 186 27.52 -4.77 18.06
CA LYS A 186 28.04 -3.52 18.61
C LYS A 186 27.69 -2.34 17.70
N PRO A 187 27.37 -1.17 18.26
CA PRO A 187 27.20 0.04 17.48
C PRO A 187 28.44 0.39 16.66
N TRP A 188 28.25 0.92 15.46
CA TRP A 188 29.34 1.46 14.66
C TRP A 188 29.92 2.73 15.30
N PRO A 189 31.24 2.85 15.41
CA PRO A 189 31.85 4.06 15.94
C PRO A 189 31.46 5.32 15.16
N GLY A 190 31.03 6.35 15.88
CA GLY A 190 30.63 7.64 15.29
C GLY A 190 29.28 7.70 14.62
N GLY A 191 28.54 6.61 14.62
CA GLY A 191 27.13 6.56 14.18
C GLY A 191 26.13 6.88 15.28
N LYS A 192 24.83 6.93 14.93
CA LYS A 192 23.75 6.89 15.92
C LYS A 192 23.48 5.45 16.33
N ASP A 193 23.40 5.21 17.62
CA ASP A 193 23.05 3.92 18.19
C ASP A 193 21.55 3.71 18.08
N LEU A 194 21.10 3.17 16.94
CA LEU A 194 19.67 2.89 16.71
C LEU A 194 19.25 1.55 17.30
N ILE A 195 20.14 0.54 17.17
CA ILE A 195 19.93 -0.79 17.73
C ILE A 195 21.31 -1.43 18.01
N TRP A 196 21.40 -2.14 19.14
CA TRP A 196 22.60 -2.92 19.49
C TRP A 196 22.22 -4.11 20.37
N TRP A 197 23.12 -5.08 20.45
CA TRP A 197 22.98 -6.21 21.35
C TRP A 197 23.55 -5.87 22.74
N ASP A 198 22.71 -5.98 23.76
CA ASP A 198 23.12 -5.87 25.15
C ASP A 198 23.06 -7.25 25.82
N PRO A 199 24.20 -7.90 26.06
CA PRO A 199 24.26 -9.24 26.67
C PRO A 199 23.84 -9.26 28.13
N LYS A 200 23.71 -8.11 28.79
CA LYS A 200 23.33 -7.98 30.19
C LYS A 200 21.89 -7.59 30.41
N ALA A 201 21.21 -7.15 29.35
CA ALA A 201 19.82 -6.74 29.44
C ALA A 201 18.91 -7.94 29.71
N ASP A 202 17.96 -7.78 30.62
CA ASP A 202 16.91 -8.79 30.84
C ASP A 202 16.09 -9.01 29.58
N SER A 203 16.07 -10.22 29.06
CA SER A 203 15.31 -10.57 27.86
C SER A 203 13.79 -10.50 28.06
N GLY A 204 13.32 -10.46 29.28
CA GLY A 204 11.92 -10.59 29.64
C GLY A 204 11.43 -12.06 29.70
N THR A 205 12.35 -13.04 29.51
CA THR A 205 12.05 -14.47 29.59
C THR A 205 12.78 -15.09 30.78
N LYS A 206 12.30 -16.25 31.25
CA LYS A 206 12.94 -17.02 32.30
C LYS A 206 13.34 -18.39 31.77
N ASP A 207 14.44 -18.93 32.29
CA ASP A 207 14.85 -20.32 32.05
C ASP A 207 13.97 -21.34 32.79
N ALA A 208 14.28 -22.60 32.62
CA ALA A 208 13.54 -23.69 33.26
C ALA A 208 13.60 -23.65 34.82
N GLU A 209 14.62 -23.01 35.36
CA GLU A 209 14.86 -22.80 36.79
C GLU A 209 14.23 -21.48 37.30
N GLY A 210 13.53 -20.74 36.45
CA GLY A 210 12.87 -19.48 36.78
C GLY A 210 13.79 -18.26 36.87
N LYS A 211 15.06 -18.37 36.46
CA LYS A 211 16.00 -17.25 36.44
C LYS A 211 15.84 -16.40 35.16
N PRO A 212 16.03 -15.09 35.25
CA PRO A 212 16.00 -14.24 34.07
C PRO A 212 17.03 -14.68 33.04
N VAL A 213 16.60 -14.84 31.77
CA VAL A 213 17.51 -15.01 30.64
C VAL A 213 18.04 -13.64 30.23
N LEU A 214 19.37 -13.52 30.13
CA LEU A 214 20.01 -12.27 29.76
C LEU A 214 20.36 -12.22 28.28
N GLY A 215 20.39 -11.00 27.77
CA GLY A 215 20.74 -10.70 26.39
C GLY A 215 19.52 -10.39 25.52
N LYS A 216 19.49 -9.20 24.96
CA LYS A 216 18.50 -8.78 23.95
C LYS A 216 19.02 -7.64 23.09
N TRP A 217 18.40 -7.49 21.92
CA TRP A 217 18.56 -6.28 21.14
C TRP A 217 17.83 -5.13 21.84
N VAL A 218 18.54 -4.01 22.01
CA VAL A 218 18.02 -2.80 22.64
C VAL A 218 18.26 -1.61 21.71
N GLY A 219 17.59 -0.49 21.97
CA GLY A 219 17.72 0.74 21.21
C GLY A 219 16.38 1.30 20.75
N TRP A 220 16.46 2.36 19.97
CA TRP A 220 15.31 3.14 19.55
C TRP A 220 14.52 2.49 18.42
N ASP A 221 15.16 1.56 17.71
CA ASP A 221 14.56 0.90 16.55
C ASP A 221 13.74 -0.35 16.91
N VAL A 222 13.73 -0.75 18.18
CA VAL A 222 13.02 -1.93 18.69
C VAL A 222 12.14 -1.64 19.89
N PRO A 223 11.37 -0.55 19.94
CA PRO A 223 10.68 -0.13 21.15
C PRO A 223 9.62 -1.13 21.66
N ASP A 224 9.13 -2.01 20.82
CA ASP A 224 8.09 -3.01 21.10
C ASP A 224 8.42 -4.39 20.56
N PHE A 225 9.62 -4.58 20.06
CA PHE A 225 10.11 -5.86 19.59
C PHE A 225 11.12 -6.43 20.58
N VAL A 226 10.85 -7.63 21.07
CA VAL A 226 11.78 -8.34 21.96
C VAL A 226 12.58 -9.34 21.13
N ALA A 227 13.76 -8.92 20.68
CA ALA A 227 14.72 -9.79 20.02
C ALA A 227 15.68 -10.38 21.04
N THR A 228 15.48 -11.64 21.37
CA THR A 228 16.27 -12.35 22.42
C THR A 228 17.32 -13.29 21.84
N ARG A 229 17.46 -13.37 20.51
CA ARG A 229 18.48 -14.18 19.86
C ARG A 229 19.76 -13.40 19.68
N ALA A 230 20.86 -13.95 20.16
CA ALA A 230 22.18 -13.35 20.01
C ALA A 230 22.55 -13.13 18.53
N PRO A 231 23.43 -12.17 18.21
CA PRO A 231 23.83 -11.87 16.84
C PRO A 231 24.39 -13.05 16.05
N ASP A 232 25.08 -13.96 16.75
CA ASP A 232 25.73 -15.17 16.24
C ASP A 232 24.83 -16.41 16.30
N ALA A 233 23.70 -16.36 17.00
CA ALA A 233 22.78 -17.48 17.09
C ALA A 233 22.03 -17.74 15.79
N PRO A 234 21.66 -19.00 15.49
CA PRO A 234 20.76 -19.29 14.38
C PRO A 234 19.48 -18.46 14.48
N GLY A 235 19.15 -17.78 13.38
CA GLY A 235 17.99 -16.87 13.33
C GLY A 235 18.17 -15.54 14.10
N GLY A 236 19.34 -15.21 14.59
CA GLY A 236 19.61 -13.91 15.25
C GLY A 236 19.45 -12.69 14.35
N LYS A 237 19.40 -12.91 13.02
CA LYS A 237 19.16 -11.86 12.01
C LYS A 237 17.73 -11.83 11.50
N ASP A 238 16.91 -12.83 11.81
CA ASP A 238 15.61 -13.03 11.16
C ASP A 238 14.61 -11.87 11.34
N PRO A 239 14.55 -11.20 12.49
CA PRO A 239 13.64 -10.09 12.64
C PRO A 239 14.07 -8.82 11.92
N PHE A 240 15.24 -8.79 11.29
CA PHE A 240 15.78 -7.59 10.66
C PHE A 240 15.73 -7.66 9.14
N ILE A 241 15.04 -6.70 8.52
CA ILE A 241 15.01 -6.54 7.07
C ILE A 241 16.34 -5.99 6.57
N MET A 242 16.88 -4.95 7.24
CA MET A 242 18.20 -4.41 6.92
C MET A 242 19.25 -5.05 7.81
N ARG A 243 20.18 -5.79 7.20
CA ARG A 243 21.22 -6.56 7.88
C ARG A 243 22.56 -5.85 7.85
N PRO A 244 23.49 -6.15 8.79
CA PRO A 244 24.80 -5.49 8.84
C PRO A 244 25.69 -5.79 7.63
N ASP A 245 25.40 -6.84 6.86
CA ASP A 245 26.08 -7.16 5.60
C ASP A 245 25.54 -6.40 4.38
N GLY A 246 24.64 -5.45 4.59
CA GLY A 246 24.01 -4.65 3.54
C GLY A 246 22.94 -5.37 2.74
N LYS A 247 22.57 -6.59 3.12
CA LYS A 247 21.52 -7.36 2.45
C LYS A 247 20.18 -7.14 3.12
N GLY A 248 19.13 -7.12 2.31
CA GLY A 248 17.76 -7.21 2.79
C GLY A 248 17.44 -8.62 3.29
N GLY A 249 16.48 -8.75 4.18
CA GLY A 249 15.99 -10.03 4.66
C GLY A 249 14.48 -10.06 4.73
N PHE A 250 13.89 -11.20 4.39
CA PHE A 250 12.50 -11.48 4.68
C PHE A 250 12.38 -11.94 6.13
N PHE A 251 11.43 -11.40 6.86
CA PHE A 251 11.23 -11.72 8.28
C PHE A 251 10.11 -12.74 8.51
N ALA A 252 9.37 -13.11 7.46
CA ALA A 252 8.35 -14.14 7.50
C ALA A 252 8.76 -15.31 6.60
N ALA A 253 8.47 -16.52 7.04
CA ALA A 253 8.56 -17.69 6.17
C ALA A 253 7.52 -17.56 5.06
N MET A 254 7.96 -17.67 3.83
CA MET A 254 7.07 -17.70 2.67
C MET A 254 6.82 -19.16 2.29
N ASN A 255 5.55 -19.54 2.25
CA ASN A 255 5.17 -20.91 1.84
C ASN A 255 5.55 -21.22 0.40
N GLU A 256 5.75 -20.20 -0.40
CA GLU A 256 6.12 -20.28 -1.82
C GLU A 256 7.64 -20.26 -2.06
N GLY A 257 8.42 -20.24 -0.99
CA GLY A 257 9.86 -20.11 -1.04
C GLY A 257 10.36 -18.68 -0.78
N PRO A 258 11.70 -18.49 -0.69
CA PRO A 258 12.31 -17.21 -0.31
C PRO A 258 12.26 -16.16 -1.41
N LEU A 259 11.95 -16.53 -2.64
CA LEU A 259 11.87 -15.64 -3.80
C LEU A 259 10.47 -15.69 -4.40
N PRO A 260 9.90 -14.53 -4.74
CA PRO A 260 8.65 -14.50 -5.48
C PRO A 260 8.78 -15.24 -6.80
N THR A 261 7.78 -16.04 -7.14
CA THR A 261 7.72 -16.67 -8.46
C THR A 261 7.38 -15.59 -9.49
N HIS A 262 8.18 -15.51 -10.55
CA HIS A 262 7.85 -14.67 -11.69
C HIS A 262 6.88 -15.41 -12.61
N TYR A 263 5.83 -14.72 -13.03
CA TYR A 263 4.89 -15.17 -14.04
C TYR A 263 4.92 -14.20 -15.22
N GLU A 264 4.88 -14.75 -16.44
CA GLU A 264 4.69 -13.90 -17.60
C GLU A 264 3.27 -13.30 -17.62
N PRO A 265 3.10 -12.08 -18.17
CA PRO A 265 1.79 -11.57 -18.50
C PRO A 265 1.04 -12.54 -19.41
N VAL A 266 -0.30 -12.46 -19.38
CA VAL A 266 -1.14 -13.31 -20.27
C VAL A 266 -0.80 -13.10 -21.75
N GLU A 267 -0.43 -11.88 -22.12
CA GLU A 267 -0.03 -11.49 -23.48
C GLU A 267 1.49 -11.31 -23.54
N SER A 268 2.25 -12.37 -23.31
CA SER A 268 3.71 -12.33 -23.46
C SER A 268 4.13 -12.87 -24.83
N PRO A 269 5.07 -12.24 -25.54
CA PRO A 269 5.62 -12.74 -26.78
C PRO A 269 6.54 -13.95 -26.57
N THR A 270 6.87 -14.29 -25.33
CA THR A 270 7.80 -15.37 -24.97
C THR A 270 7.24 -16.22 -23.84
N THR A 271 7.74 -17.46 -23.73
CA THR A 271 7.50 -18.33 -22.58
C THR A 271 8.50 -18.05 -21.48
N ASN A 272 8.07 -18.20 -20.22
CA ASN A 272 8.94 -18.05 -19.06
C ASN A 272 10.00 -19.16 -19.04
N VAL A 273 11.28 -18.80 -19.17
CA VAL A 273 12.41 -19.74 -19.20
C VAL A 273 12.76 -20.33 -17.84
N LEU A 274 12.45 -19.60 -16.76
CA LEU A 274 12.74 -20.03 -15.39
C LEU A 274 11.65 -20.96 -14.84
N TYR A 275 10.41 -20.75 -15.28
CA TYR A 275 9.23 -21.49 -14.81
C TYR A 275 8.37 -21.97 -15.99
N PRO A 276 8.88 -22.85 -16.84
CA PRO A 276 8.21 -23.25 -18.09
C PRO A 276 6.83 -23.90 -17.86
N ASN A 277 6.62 -24.51 -16.68
CA ASN A 277 5.34 -25.12 -16.30
C ASN A 277 4.35 -24.13 -15.68
N ARG A 278 4.74 -22.87 -15.51
CA ARG A 278 3.94 -21.80 -14.93
C ARG A 278 4.04 -20.54 -15.79
N ALA A 279 3.64 -20.68 -17.04
CA ALA A 279 3.75 -19.61 -18.02
C ALA A 279 2.95 -18.36 -17.65
N VAL A 280 1.84 -18.53 -16.95
CA VAL A 280 0.98 -17.43 -16.47
C VAL A 280 0.69 -17.56 -14.98
N ASN A 281 0.41 -16.42 -14.35
CA ASN A 281 -0.01 -16.40 -12.96
C ASN A 281 -1.30 -17.24 -12.80
N PRO A 282 -1.30 -18.25 -11.93
CA PRO A 282 -2.47 -19.14 -11.75
C PRO A 282 -3.68 -18.43 -11.14
N THR A 283 -3.50 -17.23 -10.57
CA THR A 283 -4.60 -16.42 -10.04
C THR A 283 -5.24 -15.55 -11.10
N VAL A 284 -4.63 -15.40 -12.27
CA VAL A 284 -5.19 -14.64 -13.38
C VAL A 284 -6.29 -15.45 -14.03
N LYS A 285 -7.51 -14.97 -13.92
CA LYS A 285 -8.65 -15.52 -14.66
C LYS A 285 -8.70 -14.84 -16.02
N VAL A 286 -8.44 -15.60 -17.07
CA VAL A 286 -8.62 -15.15 -18.44
C VAL A 286 -10.10 -15.28 -18.77
N TRP A 287 -10.77 -14.14 -18.84
CA TRP A 287 -12.17 -14.09 -19.25
C TRP A 287 -12.26 -14.41 -20.75
N GLY A 288 -13.22 -15.22 -21.14
CA GLY A 288 -13.51 -15.47 -22.54
C GLY A 288 -12.96 -16.77 -23.11
N THR A 289 -12.39 -17.62 -22.27
CA THR A 289 -12.06 -19.01 -22.65
C THR A 289 -13.27 -19.96 -22.58
N ASP A 290 -14.36 -19.51 -21.95
CA ASP A 290 -15.61 -20.29 -21.85
C ASP A 290 -16.53 -19.93 -23.01
N ALA A 291 -17.22 -20.93 -23.58
CA ALA A 291 -18.11 -20.73 -24.70
C ALA A 291 -19.17 -19.64 -24.39
N GLY A 292 -19.25 -18.63 -25.25
CA GLY A 292 -20.19 -17.52 -25.12
C GLY A 292 -19.66 -16.26 -24.43
N ASN A 293 -18.38 -16.18 -24.13
CA ASN A 293 -17.77 -14.99 -23.57
C ASN A 293 -16.91 -14.27 -24.61
N GLU A 294 -17.31 -13.08 -25.01
CA GLU A 294 -16.68 -12.32 -26.11
C GLU A 294 -15.30 -11.75 -25.80
N VAL A 295 -14.88 -11.77 -24.52
CA VAL A 295 -13.59 -11.16 -24.09
C VAL A 295 -12.38 -12.00 -24.54
N GLY A 296 -12.56 -13.29 -24.86
CA GLY A 296 -11.45 -14.16 -25.29
C GLY A 296 -10.74 -13.70 -26.56
N ASP A 297 -11.49 -13.11 -27.48
CA ASP A 297 -10.97 -12.61 -28.76
C ASP A 297 -10.15 -11.32 -28.59
N SER A 298 -10.22 -10.68 -27.44
CA SER A 298 -9.47 -9.46 -27.11
C SER A 298 -8.07 -9.71 -26.54
N ILE A 299 -7.62 -10.97 -26.45
CA ILE A 299 -6.28 -11.32 -26.01
C ILE A 299 -5.34 -11.42 -27.20
N GLY A 300 -4.27 -10.65 -27.17
CA GLY A 300 -3.26 -10.63 -28.21
C GLY A 300 -2.40 -11.90 -28.22
N THR A 301 -2.07 -12.35 -29.42
CA THR A 301 -1.18 -13.49 -29.61
C THR A 301 0.21 -13.03 -30.01
N PRO A 302 1.29 -13.79 -29.70
CA PRO A 302 2.68 -13.39 -29.98
C PRO A 302 3.01 -13.14 -31.45
N ASP A 303 2.29 -13.75 -32.37
CA ASP A 303 2.44 -13.56 -33.81
C ASP A 303 1.87 -12.22 -34.30
N LYS A 304 0.81 -11.74 -33.68
CA LYS A 304 0.18 -10.45 -33.99
C LYS A 304 0.75 -9.30 -33.19
N PHE A 305 1.15 -9.55 -31.94
CA PHE A 305 1.62 -8.56 -30.97
C PHE A 305 2.97 -8.99 -30.36
N PRO A 306 4.06 -8.95 -31.15
CA PRO A 306 5.37 -9.46 -30.73
C PRO A 306 6.20 -8.48 -29.90
N ILE A 307 5.72 -7.25 -29.68
CA ILE A 307 6.45 -6.18 -28.98
C ILE A 307 5.96 -6.09 -27.54
N VAL A 308 6.87 -6.06 -26.59
CA VAL A 308 6.54 -5.83 -25.17
C VAL A 308 6.36 -4.34 -24.94
N ALA A 309 5.24 -3.93 -24.38
CA ALA A 309 5.00 -2.57 -23.92
C ALA A 309 5.18 -2.49 -22.40
N THR A 310 5.84 -1.43 -21.94
CA THR A 310 5.93 -1.09 -20.51
C THR A 310 5.52 0.34 -20.29
N THR A 311 5.02 0.64 -19.10
CA THR A 311 4.76 2.01 -18.69
C THR A 311 5.79 2.46 -17.67
N TYR A 312 6.07 3.76 -17.63
CA TYR A 312 6.95 4.39 -16.66
C TYR A 312 6.47 5.77 -16.26
N ARG A 313 7.15 6.39 -15.32
CA ARG A 313 6.83 7.73 -14.82
C ARG A 313 7.76 8.78 -15.43
N VAL A 314 7.18 9.94 -15.72
CA VAL A 314 7.92 11.21 -15.95
C VAL A 314 7.76 12.09 -14.70
N CYS A 315 8.68 13.04 -14.52
CA CYS A 315 8.69 13.86 -13.31
C CYS A 315 7.61 14.96 -13.33
N GLU A 316 7.17 15.32 -14.51
CA GLU A 316 6.24 16.42 -14.77
C GLU A 316 4.81 16.10 -14.40
N HIS A 317 4.44 14.82 -14.43
CA HIS A 317 3.07 14.40 -14.17
C HIS A 317 2.95 13.39 -13.03
N TRP A 318 1.79 13.43 -12.37
CA TRP A 318 1.44 12.60 -11.22
C TRP A 318 0.36 11.58 -11.57
N GLN A 319 0.61 10.29 -11.26
CA GLN A 319 -0.34 9.20 -11.47
C GLN A 319 -0.91 9.20 -12.91
N ALA A 320 -2.22 9.06 -13.07
CA ALA A 320 -2.91 9.13 -14.37
C ALA A 320 -2.96 10.55 -14.98
N GLY A 321 -2.36 11.54 -14.32
CA GLY A 321 -2.30 12.91 -14.81
C GLY A 321 -3.45 13.81 -14.39
N GLY A 322 -4.49 13.27 -13.76
CA GLY A 322 -5.69 14.01 -13.40
C GLY A 322 -5.48 15.23 -12.49
N MET A 323 -4.38 15.27 -11.74
CA MET A 323 -4.04 16.43 -10.90
C MET A 323 -3.00 17.36 -11.54
N SER A 324 -2.01 16.82 -12.24
CA SER A 324 -0.87 17.59 -12.76
C SER A 324 -1.13 18.19 -14.13
N ARG A 325 -2.00 17.60 -14.95
CA ARG A 325 -2.32 18.09 -16.29
C ARG A 325 -3.22 19.33 -16.31
N TRP A 326 -3.64 19.81 -15.13
CA TRP A 326 -4.26 21.12 -14.94
C TRP A 326 -3.25 22.26 -14.73
N LEU A 327 -1.99 21.95 -14.42
CA LEU A 327 -0.96 22.93 -14.14
C LEU A 327 -0.22 23.29 -15.42
N GLU A 328 -0.39 24.51 -15.89
CA GLU A 328 0.09 24.99 -17.20
C GLU A 328 1.57 24.73 -17.42
N TRP A 329 2.43 25.04 -16.44
CA TRP A 329 3.87 24.82 -16.55
C TRP A 329 4.27 23.33 -16.63
N LEU A 330 3.51 22.43 -16.00
CA LEU A 330 3.77 20.99 -16.11
C LEU A 330 3.31 20.46 -17.48
N VAL A 331 2.20 20.99 -17.99
CA VAL A 331 1.73 20.69 -19.35
C VAL A 331 2.69 21.25 -20.39
N GLU A 332 3.25 22.45 -20.17
CA GLU A 332 4.27 23.01 -21.08
C GLU A 332 5.54 22.13 -21.09
N ALA A 333 5.96 21.62 -19.93
CA ALA A 333 7.14 20.76 -19.84
C ALA A 333 6.94 19.37 -20.45
N GLN A 334 5.73 18.79 -20.33
CA GLN A 334 5.36 17.48 -20.88
C GLN A 334 3.94 17.52 -21.46
N PRO A 335 3.76 18.06 -22.68
CA PRO A 335 2.43 18.36 -23.20
C PRO A 335 1.65 17.15 -23.71
N GLU A 336 2.32 16.12 -24.17
CA GLU A 336 1.71 15.02 -24.90
C GLU A 336 2.34 13.67 -24.58
N MET A 337 1.57 12.62 -24.81
CA MET A 337 2.03 11.25 -24.72
C MET A 337 2.99 10.92 -25.85
N PHE A 338 3.96 10.06 -25.55
CA PHE A 338 4.90 9.55 -26.55
C PHE A 338 5.19 8.07 -26.33
N VAL A 339 5.68 7.40 -27.36
CA VAL A 339 6.26 6.07 -27.23
C VAL A 339 7.75 6.12 -27.46
N GLU A 340 8.49 5.63 -26.49
CA GLU A 340 9.93 5.49 -26.56
C GLU A 340 10.29 4.11 -27.09
N LEU A 341 11.14 4.05 -28.11
CA LEU A 341 11.57 2.83 -28.77
C LEU A 341 13.07 2.85 -29.09
N SER A 342 13.65 1.67 -29.26
CA SER A 342 15.06 1.52 -29.59
C SER A 342 15.39 1.95 -31.02
N GLU A 343 16.66 2.29 -31.28
CA GLU A 343 17.17 2.58 -32.62
C GLU A 343 16.95 1.38 -33.56
N GLU A 344 17.11 0.16 -33.04
CA GLU A 344 16.94 -1.08 -33.81
C GLU A 344 15.48 -1.26 -34.26
N LEU A 345 14.51 -1.06 -33.37
CA LEU A 345 13.09 -1.14 -33.73
C LEU A 345 12.69 -0.01 -34.67
N ALA A 346 13.18 1.20 -34.40
CA ALA A 346 12.94 2.35 -35.26
C ALA A 346 13.42 2.10 -36.69
N HIS A 347 14.64 1.57 -36.84
CA HIS A 347 15.19 1.19 -38.14
C HIS A 347 14.37 0.08 -38.82
N GLU A 348 14.00 -0.97 -38.09
CA GLU A 348 13.17 -2.07 -38.61
C GLU A 348 11.81 -1.58 -39.16
N LYS A 349 11.19 -0.63 -38.47
CA LYS A 349 9.86 -0.12 -38.83
C LYS A 349 9.91 1.12 -39.71
N GLY A 350 11.08 1.66 -40.01
CA GLY A 350 11.25 2.89 -40.79
C GLY A 350 10.75 4.14 -40.05
N ILE A 351 10.77 4.14 -38.70
CA ILE A 351 10.29 5.23 -37.85
C ILE A 351 11.45 6.17 -37.53
N ARG A 352 11.17 7.47 -37.52
CA ARG A 352 12.09 8.53 -37.08
C ARG A 352 11.58 9.18 -35.81
N GLY A 353 12.49 9.75 -35.03
CA GLY A 353 12.10 10.53 -33.85
C GLY A 353 11.20 11.71 -34.29
N GLY A 354 10.07 11.88 -33.61
CA GLY A 354 9.05 12.86 -33.89
C GLY A 354 7.93 12.39 -34.83
N ASP A 355 8.06 11.23 -35.48
CA ASP A 355 6.98 10.67 -36.28
C ASP A 355 5.76 10.34 -35.43
N MET A 356 4.56 10.59 -35.97
CA MET A 356 3.33 10.05 -35.37
C MET A 356 3.25 8.56 -35.68
N VAL A 357 3.12 7.77 -34.63
CA VAL A 357 3.02 6.32 -34.74
C VAL A 357 1.80 5.81 -34.01
N LYS A 358 1.31 4.68 -34.45
CA LYS A 358 0.19 3.99 -33.89
C LYS A 358 0.68 2.83 -33.02
N VAL A 359 0.30 2.83 -31.75
CA VAL A 359 0.54 1.70 -30.82
C VAL A 359 -0.78 0.96 -30.68
N ARG A 360 -0.74 -0.35 -30.90
CA ARG A 360 -1.93 -1.17 -30.97
C ARG A 360 -1.80 -2.39 -30.06
N SER A 361 -2.86 -2.69 -29.31
CA SER A 361 -3.10 -3.96 -28.64
C SER A 361 -4.24 -4.73 -29.33
N ALA A 362 -4.63 -5.86 -28.78
CA ALA A 362 -5.83 -6.59 -29.24
C ALA A 362 -7.12 -5.82 -28.91
N ARG A 363 -7.10 -4.90 -27.94
CA ARG A 363 -8.28 -4.20 -27.43
C ARG A 363 -8.45 -2.78 -27.96
N GLY A 364 -7.37 -2.15 -28.38
CA GLY A 364 -7.44 -0.77 -28.86
C GLY A 364 -6.16 -0.30 -29.50
N GLU A 365 -6.18 0.93 -29.98
CA GLU A 365 -5.03 1.60 -30.58
C GLU A 365 -5.00 3.08 -30.19
N ILE A 366 -3.80 3.61 -30.05
CA ILE A 366 -3.57 5.03 -29.76
C ILE A 366 -2.46 5.58 -30.67
N GLU A 367 -2.56 6.85 -30.98
CA GLU A 367 -1.56 7.57 -31.78
C GLU A 367 -0.74 8.48 -30.90
N MET A 368 0.57 8.46 -31.06
CA MET A 368 1.50 9.29 -30.30
C MET A 368 2.81 9.51 -31.04
N LYS A 369 3.60 10.48 -30.57
CA LYS A 369 4.92 10.73 -31.14
C LYS A 369 5.93 9.64 -30.76
N ALA A 370 6.76 9.28 -31.71
CA ALA A 370 7.89 8.38 -31.49
C ALA A 370 9.10 9.14 -30.92
N VAL A 371 9.69 8.58 -29.86
CA VAL A 371 10.96 9.02 -29.28
C VAL A 371 11.97 7.89 -29.44
N VAL A 372 12.92 8.07 -30.39
CA VAL A 372 13.95 7.06 -30.66
C VAL A 372 15.13 7.28 -29.73
N THR A 373 15.48 6.26 -28.95
CA THR A 373 16.53 6.37 -27.92
C THR A 373 17.47 5.18 -27.89
N LYS A 374 18.63 5.37 -27.24
CA LYS A 374 19.59 4.29 -26.90
C LYS A 374 19.27 3.62 -25.57
N ARG A 375 18.27 4.11 -24.84
CA ARG A 375 17.90 3.58 -23.52
C ARG A 375 17.21 2.23 -23.62
N PHE A 376 16.34 2.07 -24.60
CA PHE A 376 15.72 0.78 -24.90
C PHE A 376 16.64 -0.05 -25.81
N LYS A 377 16.70 -1.33 -25.52
CA LYS A 377 17.40 -2.34 -26.31
C LYS A 377 16.53 -3.57 -26.47
N PRO A 378 16.60 -4.26 -27.61
CA PRO A 378 15.91 -5.53 -27.76
C PRO A 378 16.51 -6.60 -26.84
N PHE A 379 15.66 -7.48 -26.34
CA PHE A 379 16.07 -8.65 -25.58
C PHE A 379 16.32 -9.86 -26.51
N GLN A 380 17.21 -10.73 -26.09
CA GLN A 380 17.37 -12.07 -26.68
C GLN A 380 16.77 -13.10 -25.74
N VAL A 381 15.64 -13.68 -26.11
CA VAL A 381 14.89 -14.63 -25.28
C VAL A 381 14.60 -15.88 -26.12
N ASN A 382 15.10 -17.05 -25.67
CA ASN A 382 14.93 -18.33 -26.38
C ASN A 382 15.32 -18.28 -27.86
N GLY A 383 16.39 -17.55 -28.20
CA GLY A 383 16.88 -17.40 -29.58
C GLY A 383 16.04 -16.45 -30.46
N LYS A 384 15.09 -15.74 -29.86
CA LYS A 384 14.28 -14.71 -30.54
C LYS A 384 14.68 -13.33 -30.07
N THR A 385 14.71 -12.37 -31.00
CA THR A 385 14.80 -10.95 -30.66
C THR A 385 13.42 -10.44 -30.27
N VAL A 386 13.30 -9.89 -29.06
CA VAL A 386 12.08 -9.31 -28.52
C VAL A 386 12.29 -7.83 -28.32
N HIS A 387 11.56 -7.02 -29.06
CA HIS A 387 11.57 -5.58 -28.92
C HIS A 387 10.67 -5.15 -27.76
N GLN A 388 11.04 -4.02 -27.16
CA GLN A 388 10.23 -3.37 -26.15
C GLN A 388 10.04 -1.88 -26.46
N VAL A 389 8.93 -1.35 -26.04
CA VAL A 389 8.61 0.07 -26.07
C VAL A 389 8.16 0.55 -24.70
N GLY A 390 8.33 1.84 -24.43
CA GLY A 390 7.92 2.45 -23.17
C GLY A 390 7.01 3.65 -23.42
N MET A 391 6.01 3.81 -22.56
CA MET A 391 5.06 4.90 -22.64
C MET A 391 4.89 5.55 -21.26
N PRO A 392 4.76 6.90 -21.19
CA PRO A 392 4.40 7.54 -19.93
C PRO A 392 3.00 7.11 -19.48
N TRP A 393 2.92 6.70 -18.24
CA TRP A 393 1.66 6.27 -17.61
C TRP A 393 0.64 7.41 -17.38
N HIS A 394 1.07 8.67 -17.45
CA HIS A 394 0.34 9.84 -16.93
C HIS A 394 -0.82 10.33 -17.81
N PHE A 395 -1.18 9.62 -18.85
CA PHE A 395 -2.23 9.98 -19.81
C PHE A 395 -3.40 8.99 -19.77
N GLY A 396 -3.65 8.42 -18.59
CA GLY A 396 -4.75 7.46 -18.37
C GLY A 396 -6.11 8.10 -18.07
N TRP A 397 -6.21 9.40 -18.13
CA TRP A 397 -7.45 10.15 -17.90
C TRP A 397 -7.69 11.13 -19.03
N GLY A 398 -8.86 11.04 -19.67
CA GLY A 398 -9.23 11.76 -20.86
C GLY A 398 -10.17 12.94 -20.65
N GLY A 399 -10.21 13.55 -19.46
CA GLY A 399 -11.16 14.62 -19.21
C GLY A 399 -10.59 15.82 -18.46
N GLY A 400 -10.66 17.01 -19.06
CA GLY A 400 -10.65 18.26 -18.33
C GLY A 400 -9.34 19.02 -18.19
N GLY A 401 -8.23 18.62 -18.83
CA GLY A 401 -7.03 19.46 -18.92
C GLY A 401 -7.16 20.52 -20.00
N PRO A 402 -6.30 21.56 -20.01
CA PRO A 402 -6.33 22.61 -21.03
C PRO A 402 -6.27 22.10 -22.48
N LEU A 403 -5.57 21.00 -22.70
CA LEU A 403 -5.47 20.35 -24.03
C LEU A 403 -6.67 19.44 -24.31
N GLU A 404 -7.30 18.90 -23.29
CA GLU A 404 -8.45 18.01 -23.39
C GLU A 404 -9.78 18.76 -23.50
N ALA A 405 -9.83 20.01 -23.04
CA ALA A 405 -10.90 20.94 -23.37
C ALA A 405 -11.03 21.16 -24.89
N LEU A 406 -9.98 20.82 -25.63
CA LEU A 406 -9.97 20.78 -27.10
C LEU A 406 -10.39 19.39 -27.66
N GLY A 407 -10.71 18.43 -26.80
CA GLY A 407 -11.31 17.12 -27.17
C GLY A 407 -10.36 16.12 -27.81
N GLN A 408 -9.05 16.18 -27.57
CA GLN A 408 -8.11 15.41 -28.40
C GLN A 408 -6.84 14.96 -27.67
N GLY A 409 -6.96 14.26 -26.57
CA GLY A 409 -5.80 13.61 -25.97
C GLY A 409 -5.92 12.09 -26.03
N PRO A 410 -4.88 11.35 -26.43
CA PRO A 410 -4.88 9.89 -26.31
C PRO A 410 -4.95 9.46 -24.84
N VAL A 411 -5.71 8.42 -24.56
CA VAL A 411 -5.86 7.84 -23.22
C VAL A 411 -5.06 6.55 -23.17
N ALA A 412 -4.09 6.47 -22.28
CA ALA A 412 -3.17 5.34 -22.19
C ALA A 412 -3.82 4.01 -21.79
N ASN A 413 -5.04 4.04 -21.29
CA ASN A 413 -5.79 2.88 -20.82
C ASN A 413 -6.80 2.34 -21.85
N ASP A 414 -6.96 3.00 -22.98
CA ASP A 414 -7.73 2.52 -24.11
C ASP A 414 -6.87 1.64 -25.04
#